data_398a67cbaf7bc96b5f8ede911065fb02
#
_entry.id   398a67cbaf7bc96b5f8ede911065fb02
#
_cell.length_a   1.000
_cell.length_b   1.000
_cell.length_c   1.000
_cell.angle_alpha   90.00
_cell.angle_beta   90.00
_cell.angle_gamma   90.00
#
_symmetry.space_group_name_H-M   'P 1'
#
loop_
_entity.id
_entity.type
_entity.pdbx_description
1 polymer ?
#
loop_
_entity_poly.entity_id
_entity_poly.type
_entity_poly.pdbx_seq_one_letter_code
_entity_poly.pdbx_strand_id
1 'polypeptide(L)'
;MLSLVALALMSALWWALIALPRQADTPYPLGPYNQERCPLPGEGSGTFKVLVISQLLAKPLAQALCHEPALTGRFAQVEVSWQARGELSAADIMERRYQLLWNRDYVLTGLVPRYHQYLAELLALPDYQVYLLGREPVVLSSAAFAGKRLGLLSDSESQSGYQLPLHALNDAGIKPEPGQLRFFRERRQLQAALAKGDVDFITAIAAKGHTPWFDPAKALLIAGKVPAGAWFIDSRLSRDKALSETLVRHLEAAMKAQLARPW
;
A
#
# COMPACT_ATOMS: atom_id res chain seq x y z
N MET A 1 -14.06 70.22 -3.64
CA MET A 1 -12.73 69.68 -3.34
C MET A 1 -12.74 68.34 -2.56
N LEU A 2 -13.66 68.19 -1.58
CA LEU A 2 -13.72 66.92 -0.83
C LEU A 2 -14.03 65.64 -1.67
N SER A 3 -14.86 65.76 -2.73
CA SER A 3 -15.24 64.58 -3.57
C SER A 3 -14.09 64.04 -4.42
N LEU A 4 -13.18 64.89 -4.88
CA LEU A 4 -12.02 64.49 -5.69
C LEU A 4 -10.97 63.75 -4.83
N VAL A 5 -10.80 64.15 -3.58
CA VAL A 5 -9.87 63.50 -2.66
C VAL A 5 -10.40 62.12 -2.27
N ALA A 6 -11.72 61.98 -2.04
CA ALA A 6 -12.33 60.70 -1.74
C ALA A 6 -12.19 59.68 -2.89
N LEU A 7 -12.36 60.14 -4.14
CA LEU A 7 -12.18 59.30 -5.35
C LEU A 7 -10.71 58.85 -5.50
N ALA A 8 -9.76 59.74 -5.27
CA ALA A 8 -8.34 59.43 -5.35
C ALA A 8 -7.93 58.39 -4.26
N LEU A 9 -8.47 58.51 -3.06
CA LEU A 9 -8.20 57.55 -1.98
C LEU A 9 -8.81 56.16 -2.28
N MET A 10 -10.02 56.13 -2.81
CA MET A 10 -10.65 54.85 -3.21
C MET A 10 -9.91 54.18 -4.34
N SER A 11 -9.42 54.92 -5.35
CA SER A 11 -8.63 54.33 -6.41
C SER A 11 -7.26 53.85 -5.94
N ALA A 12 -6.59 54.57 -5.03
CA ALA A 12 -5.33 54.12 -4.41
C ALA A 12 -5.51 52.84 -3.57
N LEU A 13 -6.62 52.74 -2.80
CA LEU A 13 -6.95 51.55 -2.02
C LEU A 13 -7.22 50.34 -2.92
N TRP A 14 -7.91 50.56 -4.06
CA TRP A 14 -8.18 49.51 -5.05
C TRP A 14 -6.90 49.01 -5.70
N TRP A 15 -5.99 49.92 -6.06
CA TRP A 15 -4.67 49.56 -6.59
C TRP A 15 -3.80 48.84 -5.56
N ALA A 16 -3.85 49.23 -4.28
CA ALA A 16 -3.14 48.55 -3.21
C ALA A 16 -3.66 47.13 -2.98
N LEU A 17 -4.97 46.91 -3.07
CA LEU A 17 -5.60 45.58 -2.97
C LEU A 17 -5.28 44.67 -4.16
N ILE A 18 -5.10 45.23 -5.36
CA ILE A 18 -4.72 44.45 -6.54
C ILE A 18 -3.21 44.16 -6.58
N ALA A 19 -2.40 45.10 -6.05
CA ALA A 19 -0.95 44.99 -5.96
C ALA A 19 -0.43 44.17 -4.75
N LEU A 20 -1.32 43.80 -3.83
CA LEU A 20 -0.95 42.77 -2.85
C LEU A 20 -0.51 41.55 -3.62
N PRO A 21 0.74 41.10 -3.48
CA PRO A 21 1.15 39.84 -4.07
C PRO A 21 0.13 38.83 -3.57
N ARG A 22 -0.77 38.38 -4.46
CA ARG A 22 -1.43 37.09 -4.22
C ARG A 22 -0.27 36.17 -3.91
N GLN A 23 -0.16 35.73 -2.66
CA GLN A 23 0.65 34.57 -2.39
C GLN A 23 0.14 33.57 -3.42
N ALA A 24 0.93 33.43 -4.50
CA ALA A 24 0.75 32.30 -5.37
C ALA A 24 0.69 31.16 -4.37
N ASP A 25 -0.43 30.45 -4.33
CA ASP A 25 -0.46 29.10 -3.78
C ASP A 25 0.66 28.38 -4.51
N THR A 26 1.90 28.56 -4.01
CA THR A 26 2.95 27.62 -4.34
C THR A 26 2.35 26.34 -3.86
N PRO A 27 1.97 25.41 -4.77
CA PRO A 27 1.53 24.12 -4.34
C PRO A 27 2.67 23.70 -3.44
N TYR A 28 2.37 23.57 -2.12
CA TYR A 28 3.33 22.97 -1.20
C TYR A 28 3.88 21.81 -1.97
N PRO A 29 5.19 21.74 -2.23
CA PRO A 29 5.72 20.58 -2.87
C PRO A 29 5.23 19.48 -1.96
N LEU A 30 4.21 18.75 -2.44
CA LEU A 30 3.79 17.53 -1.80
C LEU A 30 5.05 16.70 -1.87
N GLY A 31 5.89 16.92 -0.85
CA GLY A 31 7.14 16.21 -0.71
C GLY A 31 6.85 14.76 -0.86
N PRO A 32 7.83 13.93 -1.06
CA PRO A 32 7.66 12.50 -1.27
C PRO A 32 7.08 11.85 -0.01
N TYR A 33 5.82 12.17 0.27
CA TYR A 33 5.00 11.42 1.17
C TYR A 33 4.89 10.04 0.55
N ASN A 34 5.14 9.00 1.26
CA ASN A 34 5.08 7.64 0.77
C ASN A 34 6.29 7.19 -0.06
N GLN A 35 7.49 7.62 0.29
CA GLN A 35 8.71 7.05 -0.28
C GLN A 35 9.88 7.05 0.71
N GLU A 36 10.75 6.08 0.56
CA GLU A 36 12.07 6.00 1.19
C GLU A 36 13.12 6.09 0.08
N ARG A 37 14.17 6.87 0.29
CA ARG A 37 15.25 7.06 -0.70
C ARG A 37 16.61 6.95 -0.05
N CYS A 38 17.56 6.46 -0.82
CA CYS A 38 18.97 6.53 -0.47
C CYS A 38 19.86 6.65 -1.72
N PRO A 39 20.97 7.38 -1.63
CA PRO A 39 21.98 7.34 -2.68
C PRO A 39 22.69 5.98 -2.67
N LEU A 40 23.14 5.56 -3.85
CA LEU A 40 24.05 4.43 -4.02
C LEU A 40 25.48 4.95 -4.28
N PRO A 41 26.52 4.25 -3.81
CA PRO A 41 27.89 4.63 -4.11
C PRO A 41 28.24 4.36 -5.59
N GLY A 42 29.21 5.11 -6.13
CA GLY A 42 29.69 4.96 -7.50
C GLY A 42 29.05 5.92 -8.50
N GLU A 43 29.38 5.73 -9.78
CA GLU A 43 28.98 6.61 -10.89
C GLU A 43 27.73 6.11 -11.64
N GLY A 44 26.89 5.32 -10.98
CA GLY A 44 25.63 4.84 -11.55
C GLY A 44 24.68 5.97 -11.93
N SER A 45 23.79 5.73 -12.88
CA SER A 45 22.82 6.73 -13.35
C SER A 45 21.38 6.28 -13.13
N GLY A 46 20.48 7.26 -12.95
CA GLY A 46 19.06 7.00 -12.76
C GLY A 46 18.72 6.42 -11.38
N THR A 47 17.47 6.02 -11.23
CA THR A 47 16.91 5.55 -9.96
C THR A 47 16.39 4.13 -10.10
N PHE A 48 16.75 3.24 -9.18
CA PHE A 48 16.09 1.94 -9.03
C PHE A 48 14.79 2.14 -8.23
N LYS A 49 13.66 2.21 -8.94
CA LYS A 49 12.37 2.48 -8.33
C LYS A 49 11.62 1.20 -8.03
N VAL A 50 11.15 1.11 -6.79
CA VAL A 50 10.36 -0.02 -6.28
C VAL A 50 9.00 0.47 -5.83
N LEU A 51 7.94 -0.24 -6.23
CA LEU A 51 6.58 0.03 -5.77
C LEU A 51 6.10 -1.10 -4.87
N VAL A 52 5.66 -0.73 -3.66
CA VAL A 52 5.01 -1.62 -2.70
C VAL A 52 3.64 -1.06 -2.27
N ILE A 53 2.86 -1.86 -1.58
CA ILE A 53 1.49 -1.47 -1.16
C ILE A 53 1.43 -0.98 0.30
N SER A 54 2.53 -1.01 1.02
CA SER A 54 2.56 -0.68 2.46
C SER A 54 3.90 -0.11 2.88
N GLN A 55 3.87 0.92 3.72
CA GLN A 55 5.05 1.49 4.35
C GLN A 55 5.84 0.46 5.18
N LEU A 56 5.14 -0.51 5.78
CA LEU A 56 5.78 -1.53 6.61
C LEU A 56 6.80 -2.36 5.84
N LEU A 57 6.57 -2.58 4.55
CA LEU A 57 7.51 -3.27 3.67
C LEU A 57 8.52 -2.30 3.05
N ALA A 58 8.13 -1.06 2.78
CA ALA A 58 8.96 -0.08 2.09
C ALA A 58 10.27 0.21 2.82
N LYS A 59 10.20 0.51 4.11
CA LYS A 59 11.38 0.89 4.90
C LYS A 59 12.43 -0.23 5.01
N PRO A 60 12.10 -1.48 5.44
CA PRO A 60 13.09 -2.55 5.51
C PRO A 60 13.64 -2.91 4.12
N LEU A 61 12.81 -2.86 3.08
CA LEU A 61 13.26 -3.15 1.72
C LEU A 61 14.20 -2.05 1.22
N ALA A 62 13.90 -0.77 1.43
CA ALA A 62 14.80 0.33 1.11
C ALA A 62 16.15 0.15 1.81
N GLN A 63 16.15 -0.12 3.11
CA GLN A 63 17.37 -0.34 3.88
C GLN A 63 18.23 -1.48 3.32
N ALA A 64 17.61 -2.58 2.89
CA ALA A 64 18.33 -3.71 2.28
C ALA A 64 18.91 -3.34 0.91
N LEU A 65 18.11 -2.70 0.05
CA LEU A 65 18.51 -2.34 -1.30
C LEU A 65 19.55 -1.20 -1.35
N CYS A 66 19.54 -0.29 -0.37
CA CYS A 66 20.51 0.79 -0.26
C CYS A 66 21.97 0.32 -0.04
N HIS A 67 22.12 -0.90 0.46
CA HIS A 67 23.44 -1.52 0.71
C HIS A 67 23.75 -2.65 -0.26
N GLU A 68 22.97 -2.78 -1.34
CA GLU A 68 23.12 -3.91 -2.26
C GLU A 68 24.16 -3.62 -3.34
N PRO A 69 25.30 -4.35 -3.33
CA PRO A 69 26.37 -4.14 -4.31
C PRO A 69 25.93 -4.35 -5.77
N ALA A 70 24.94 -5.22 -6.03
CA ALA A 70 24.45 -5.47 -7.38
C ALA A 70 23.73 -4.27 -8.01
N LEU A 71 23.31 -3.27 -7.21
CA LEU A 71 22.75 -2.01 -7.67
C LEU A 71 23.80 -0.90 -7.79
N THR A 72 24.91 -1.04 -7.07
CA THR A 72 26.02 -0.07 -7.05
C THR A 72 26.65 0.06 -8.44
N GLY A 73 26.95 1.28 -8.86
CA GLY A 73 27.54 1.56 -10.18
C GLY A 73 26.54 1.45 -11.35
N ARG A 74 25.34 0.89 -11.13
CA ARG A 74 24.26 0.80 -12.13
C ARG A 74 23.26 1.94 -11.97
N PHE A 75 22.89 2.22 -10.71
CA PHE A 75 21.93 3.26 -10.35
C PHE A 75 22.60 4.26 -9.41
N ALA A 76 22.14 5.51 -9.48
CA ALA A 76 22.60 6.58 -8.59
C ALA A 76 21.90 6.52 -7.22
N GLN A 77 20.68 5.97 -7.18
CA GLN A 77 19.88 5.88 -5.96
C GLN A 77 18.83 4.78 -6.03
N VAL A 78 18.35 4.37 -4.86
CA VAL A 78 17.15 3.55 -4.68
C VAL A 78 16.01 4.45 -4.21
N GLU A 79 14.81 4.20 -4.73
CA GLU A 79 13.56 4.80 -4.27
C GLU A 79 12.53 3.69 -4.07
N VAL A 80 12.04 3.52 -2.86
CA VAL A 80 10.93 2.60 -2.55
C VAL A 80 9.71 3.42 -2.20
N SER A 81 8.70 3.40 -3.03
CA SER A 81 7.43 4.10 -2.84
C SER A 81 6.32 3.12 -2.48
N TRP A 82 5.28 3.62 -1.81
CA TRP A 82 4.08 2.85 -1.50
C TRP A 82 2.83 3.65 -1.81
N GLN A 83 1.85 2.97 -2.40
CA GLN A 83 0.55 3.53 -2.77
C GLN A 83 -0.54 2.45 -2.73
N ALA A 84 -1.80 2.86 -2.74
CA ALA A 84 -2.92 1.94 -2.88
C ALA A 84 -2.85 1.21 -4.24
N ARG A 85 -3.36 -0.02 -4.28
CA ARG A 85 -3.27 -0.88 -5.50
C ARG A 85 -3.92 -0.26 -6.72
N GLY A 86 -5.06 0.39 -6.54
CA GLY A 86 -5.79 1.05 -7.63
C GLY A 86 -5.10 2.29 -8.21
N GLU A 87 -4.00 2.75 -7.62
CA GLU A 87 -3.25 3.90 -8.12
C GLU A 87 -2.20 3.53 -9.18
N LEU A 88 -1.85 2.24 -9.35
CA LEU A 88 -0.99 1.81 -10.44
C LEU A 88 -1.73 1.94 -11.77
N SER A 89 -1.15 2.65 -12.72
CA SER A 89 -1.73 2.92 -14.02
C SER A 89 -1.08 2.08 -15.13
N ALA A 90 -1.76 1.97 -16.27
CA ALA A 90 -1.19 1.37 -17.48
C ALA A 90 0.06 2.14 -17.96
N ALA A 91 0.07 3.46 -17.82
CA ALA A 91 1.23 4.30 -18.19
C ALA A 91 2.45 3.94 -17.32
N ASP A 92 2.29 3.72 -16.02
CA ASP A 92 3.39 3.31 -15.15
C ASP A 92 4.08 2.03 -15.62
N ILE A 93 3.30 1.07 -16.13
CA ILE A 93 3.80 -0.20 -16.66
C ILE A 93 4.48 0.03 -18.02
N MET A 94 3.83 0.71 -18.95
CA MET A 94 4.30 0.89 -20.32
C MET A 94 5.55 1.77 -20.37
N GLU A 95 5.62 2.79 -19.53
CA GLU A 95 6.79 3.69 -19.38
C GLU A 95 7.88 3.09 -18.48
N ARG A 96 7.66 1.89 -17.92
CA ARG A 96 8.61 1.20 -17.04
C ARG A 96 9.04 2.07 -15.87
N ARG A 97 8.06 2.77 -15.26
CA ARG A 97 8.31 3.68 -14.15
C ARG A 97 8.99 2.99 -12.97
N TYR A 98 8.63 1.73 -12.70
CA TYR A 98 9.17 0.92 -11.62
C TYR A 98 10.01 -0.23 -12.17
N GLN A 99 11.21 -0.42 -11.60
CA GLN A 99 12.09 -1.55 -11.91
C GLN A 99 11.69 -2.82 -11.16
N LEU A 100 11.02 -2.67 -10.03
CA LEU A 100 10.51 -3.75 -9.21
C LEU A 100 9.16 -3.36 -8.61
N LEU A 101 8.16 -4.22 -8.72
CA LEU A 101 6.86 -3.98 -8.11
C LEU A 101 6.20 -5.28 -7.66
N TRP A 102 5.35 -5.18 -6.63
CA TRP A 102 4.47 -6.26 -6.24
C TRP A 102 3.07 -6.01 -6.79
N ASN A 103 2.47 -7.02 -7.41
CA ASN A 103 1.06 -6.99 -7.81
C ASN A 103 0.51 -8.40 -8.05
N ARG A 104 -0.74 -8.48 -8.48
CA ARG A 104 -1.40 -9.71 -8.93
C ARG A 104 -1.47 -9.73 -10.45
N ASP A 105 -1.26 -10.90 -11.02
CA ASP A 105 -1.29 -11.11 -12.47
C ASP A 105 -2.55 -10.56 -13.14
N TYR A 106 -3.72 -10.84 -12.56
CA TYR A 106 -4.99 -10.38 -13.14
C TYR A 106 -5.14 -8.84 -13.13
N VAL A 107 -4.53 -8.14 -12.16
CA VAL A 107 -4.51 -6.67 -12.12
C VAL A 107 -3.64 -6.13 -13.25
N LEU A 108 -2.44 -6.67 -13.39
CA LEU A 108 -1.51 -6.28 -14.46
C LEU A 108 -2.11 -6.58 -15.84
N THR A 109 -2.73 -7.76 -16.02
CA THR A 109 -3.44 -8.13 -17.24
C THR A 109 -4.61 -7.18 -17.55
N GLY A 110 -5.35 -6.77 -16.53
CA GLY A 110 -6.43 -5.80 -16.65
C GLY A 110 -5.99 -4.41 -17.08
N LEU A 111 -4.83 -3.97 -16.58
CA LEU A 111 -4.23 -2.68 -16.93
C LEU A 111 -3.57 -2.72 -18.31
N VAL A 112 -2.77 -3.75 -18.58
CA VAL A 112 -2.00 -3.92 -19.83
C VAL A 112 -2.04 -5.40 -20.23
N PRO A 113 -2.89 -5.83 -21.16
CA PRO A 113 -3.05 -7.26 -21.51
C PRO A 113 -1.75 -7.99 -21.87
N ARG A 114 -0.77 -7.26 -22.40
CA ARG A 114 0.56 -7.79 -22.73
C ARG A 114 1.66 -7.26 -21.81
N TYR A 115 1.37 -7.12 -20.53
CA TYR A 115 2.32 -6.56 -19.54
C TYR A 115 3.64 -7.35 -19.47
N HIS A 116 3.68 -8.62 -19.84
CA HIS A 116 4.91 -9.43 -19.91
C HIS A 116 5.99 -8.88 -20.85
N GLN A 117 5.63 -7.97 -21.76
CA GLN A 117 6.63 -7.25 -22.58
C GLN A 117 7.43 -6.24 -21.73
N TYR A 118 6.87 -5.80 -20.62
CA TYR A 118 7.44 -4.77 -19.74
C TYR A 118 7.95 -5.34 -18.43
N LEU A 119 7.27 -6.33 -17.89
CA LEU A 119 7.52 -6.93 -16.58
C LEU A 119 7.68 -8.46 -16.72
N ALA A 120 8.65 -9.01 -16.01
CA ALA A 120 8.81 -10.44 -15.83
C ALA A 120 8.51 -10.82 -14.37
N GLU A 121 7.87 -11.96 -14.15
CA GLU A 121 7.70 -12.49 -12.80
C GLU A 121 9.07 -12.84 -12.23
N LEU A 122 9.35 -12.34 -11.03
CA LEU A 122 10.59 -12.56 -10.30
C LEU A 122 10.42 -13.57 -9.16
N LEU A 123 9.32 -13.42 -8.40
CA LEU A 123 9.04 -14.26 -7.22
C LEU A 123 7.53 -14.38 -7.02
N ALA A 124 6.99 -15.55 -7.30
CA ALA A 124 5.61 -15.87 -6.95
C ALA A 124 5.45 -16.05 -5.43
N LEU A 125 4.37 -15.53 -4.87
CA LEU A 125 4.08 -15.65 -3.46
C LEU A 125 3.09 -16.78 -3.19
N PRO A 126 3.27 -17.55 -2.09
CA PRO A 126 2.34 -18.59 -1.73
C PRO A 126 0.97 -18.02 -1.38
N ASP A 127 -0.08 -18.77 -1.68
CA ASP A 127 -1.43 -18.45 -1.23
C ASP A 127 -1.49 -18.31 0.29
N TYR A 128 -2.40 -17.49 0.75
CA TYR A 128 -2.64 -17.29 2.18
C TYR A 128 -4.10 -17.53 2.56
N GLN A 129 -4.34 -17.67 3.85
CA GLN A 129 -5.66 -17.80 4.45
C GLN A 129 -6.09 -16.48 5.06
N VAL A 130 -7.39 -16.20 5.06
CA VAL A 130 -7.97 -15.01 5.69
C VAL A 130 -8.92 -15.43 6.79
N TYR A 131 -8.74 -14.82 7.94
CA TYR A 131 -9.51 -15.06 9.14
C TYR A 131 -10.19 -13.78 9.60
N LEU A 132 -11.36 -13.94 10.21
CA LEU A 132 -11.99 -12.92 11.03
C LEU A 132 -11.60 -13.17 12.49
N LEU A 133 -11.06 -12.14 13.13
CA LEU A 133 -10.63 -12.16 14.53
C LEU A 133 -11.55 -11.29 15.37
N GLY A 134 -11.84 -11.76 16.58
CA GLY A 134 -12.47 -11.01 17.65
C GLY A 134 -11.67 -11.12 18.94
N ARG A 135 -12.10 -10.42 19.98
CA ARG A 135 -11.56 -10.64 21.35
C ARG A 135 -12.04 -11.98 21.93
N GLU A 136 -13.20 -12.43 21.50
CA GLU A 136 -13.79 -13.74 21.80
C GLU A 136 -13.87 -14.57 20.52
N PRO A 137 -14.08 -15.89 20.60
CA PRO A 137 -14.28 -16.74 19.43
C PRO A 137 -15.37 -16.20 18.52
N VAL A 138 -15.06 -16.10 17.23
CA VAL A 138 -15.91 -15.42 16.26
C VAL A 138 -16.96 -16.39 15.71
N VAL A 139 -18.22 -15.98 15.83
CA VAL A 139 -19.35 -16.60 15.13
C VAL A 139 -19.96 -15.56 14.19
N LEU A 140 -20.08 -15.90 12.92
CA LEU A 140 -20.65 -15.01 11.91
C LEU A 140 -22.14 -15.31 11.73
N SER A 141 -22.97 -14.59 12.46
CA SER A 141 -24.42 -14.62 12.36
C SER A 141 -24.98 -13.22 12.61
N SER A 142 -26.21 -12.95 12.13
CA SER A 142 -26.86 -11.65 12.35
C SER A 142 -26.99 -11.32 13.83
N ALA A 143 -27.30 -12.31 14.66
CA ALA A 143 -27.41 -12.13 16.13
C ALA A 143 -26.04 -11.80 16.76
N ALA A 144 -24.97 -12.51 16.37
CA ALA A 144 -23.63 -12.27 16.90
C ALA A 144 -23.02 -10.95 16.42
N PHE A 145 -23.44 -10.46 15.26
CA PHE A 145 -22.98 -9.21 14.68
C PHE A 145 -23.79 -7.98 15.11
N ALA A 146 -24.96 -8.17 15.72
CA ALA A 146 -25.83 -7.08 16.18
C ALA A 146 -25.09 -6.13 17.12
N GLY A 147 -25.04 -4.85 16.80
CA GLY A 147 -24.35 -3.81 17.57
C GLY A 147 -22.82 -3.91 17.57
N LYS A 148 -22.23 -4.83 16.82
CA LYS A 148 -20.79 -5.02 16.71
C LYS A 148 -20.20 -4.20 15.56
N ARG A 149 -18.90 -3.89 15.65
CA ARG A 149 -18.17 -3.10 14.66
C ARG A 149 -17.07 -3.94 14.03
N LEU A 150 -16.99 -3.90 12.69
CA LEU A 150 -15.94 -4.54 11.90
C LEU A 150 -14.96 -3.47 11.41
N GLY A 151 -13.68 -3.66 11.71
CA GLY A 151 -12.58 -2.90 11.14
C GLY A 151 -12.17 -3.44 9.79
N LEU A 152 -12.12 -2.57 8.79
CA LEU A 152 -11.70 -2.87 7.41
C LEU A 152 -10.55 -1.95 7.00
N LEU A 153 -9.80 -2.36 5.98
CA LEU A 153 -8.89 -1.43 5.31
C LEU A 153 -9.68 -0.49 4.40
N SER A 154 -9.22 0.75 4.26
CA SER A 154 -9.80 1.71 3.31
C SER A 154 -9.45 1.41 1.84
N ASP A 155 -8.46 0.54 1.59
CA ASP A 155 -8.09 0.08 0.25
C ASP A 155 -9.12 -0.95 -0.24
N SER A 156 -10.05 -0.52 -1.11
CA SER A 156 -11.12 -1.36 -1.68
C SER A 156 -10.60 -2.53 -2.52
N GLU A 157 -9.37 -2.44 -3.04
CA GLU A 157 -8.72 -3.51 -3.79
C GLU A 157 -8.07 -4.56 -2.87
N SER A 158 -8.12 -4.35 -1.56
CA SER A 158 -7.60 -5.30 -0.58
C SER A 158 -8.52 -6.50 -0.44
N GLN A 159 -8.15 -7.65 -0.99
CA GLN A 159 -8.92 -8.89 -0.81
C GLN A 159 -9.13 -9.20 0.67
N SER A 160 -8.05 -9.32 1.44
CA SER A 160 -8.12 -9.74 2.84
C SER A 160 -8.55 -8.65 3.81
N GLY A 161 -8.42 -7.38 3.44
CA GLY A 161 -8.77 -6.27 4.35
C GLY A 161 -10.10 -5.61 4.04
N TYR A 162 -10.69 -5.87 2.87
CA TYR A 162 -11.90 -5.21 2.43
C TYR A 162 -12.90 -6.18 1.76
N GLN A 163 -12.52 -6.82 0.64
CA GLN A 163 -13.45 -7.57 -0.18
C GLN A 163 -13.96 -8.84 0.51
N LEU A 164 -13.05 -9.73 0.94
CA LEU A 164 -13.43 -11.02 1.55
C LEU A 164 -14.24 -10.88 2.84
N PRO A 165 -13.93 -9.97 3.78
CA PRO A 165 -14.80 -9.79 4.95
C PRO A 165 -16.19 -9.27 4.59
N LEU A 166 -16.33 -8.39 3.60
CA LEU A 166 -17.64 -7.96 3.13
C LEU A 166 -18.43 -9.08 2.44
N HIS A 167 -17.74 -9.91 1.64
CA HIS A 167 -18.35 -11.13 1.06
C HIS A 167 -18.81 -12.07 2.17
N ALA A 168 -18.01 -12.33 3.19
CA ALA A 168 -18.37 -13.20 4.29
C ALA A 168 -19.59 -12.69 5.07
N LEU A 169 -19.74 -11.38 5.28
CA LEU A 169 -20.94 -10.80 5.86
C LEU A 169 -22.15 -11.02 4.96
N ASN A 170 -22.01 -10.75 3.67
CA ASN A 170 -23.09 -10.94 2.70
C ASN A 170 -23.55 -12.40 2.63
N ASP A 171 -22.63 -13.34 2.59
CA ASP A 171 -22.92 -14.78 2.53
C ASP A 171 -23.62 -15.29 3.81
N ALA A 172 -23.32 -14.65 4.95
CA ALA A 172 -24.01 -14.89 6.22
C ALA A 172 -25.37 -14.14 6.33
N GLY A 173 -25.80 -13.41 5.29
CA GLY A 173 -27.01 -12.61 5.30
C GLY A 173 -26.96 -11.40 6.20
N ILE A 174 -25.76 -10.94 6.60
CA ILE A 174 -25.54 -9.81 7.50
C ILE A 174 -25.44 -8.52 6.68
N LYS A 175 -26.35 -7.60 6.94
CA LYS A 175 -26.32 -6.24 6.36
C LYS A 175 -25.85 -5.27 7.44
N PRO A 176 -24.60 -4.76 7.33
CA PRO A 176 -24.09 -3.82 8.32
C PRO A 176 -24.91 -2.52 8.35
N GLU A 177 -25.22 -2.05 9.54
CA GLU A 177 -25.84 -0.75 9.76
C GLU A 177 -24.80 0.39 9.62
N PRO A 178 -25.25 1.64 9.41
CA PRO A 178 -24.36 2.80 9.44
C PRO A 178 -23.53 2.84 10.73
N GLY A 179 -22.20 2.96 10.57
CA GLY A 179 -21.27 3.01 11.70
C GLY A 179 -20.78 1.66 12.23
N GLN A 180 -21.31 0.53 11.78
CA GLN A 180 -20.75 -0.79 12.11
C GLN A 180 -19.46 -1.09 11.31
N LEU A 181 -19.24 -0.48 10.16
CA LEU A 181 -17.98 -0.58 9.42
C LEU A 181 -17.08 0.60 9.78
N ARG A 182 -15.83 0.28 10.14
CA ARG A 182 -14.79 1.25 10.45
C ARG A 182 -13.61 1.04 9.53
N PHE A 183 -13.14 2.10 8.86
CA PHE A 183 -12.11 2.03 7.85
C PHE A 183 -10.78 2.57 8.36
N PHE A 184 -9.70 1.86 8.10
CA PHE A 184 -8.34 2.17 8.54
C PHE A 184 -7.38 2.11 7.36
N ARG A 185 -6.36 2.95 7.36
CA ARG A 185 -5.35 2.96 6.30
C ARG A 185 -4.38 1.78 6.38
N GLU A 186 -4.06 1.34 7.61
CA GLU A 186 -3.02 0.37 7.88
C GLU A 186 -3.51 -0.78 8.78
N ARG A 187 -2.98 -1.98 8.55
CA ARG A 187 -3.31 -3.15 9.39
C ARG A 187 -2.97 -2.95 10.86
N ARG A 188 -1.88 -2.25 11.16
CA ARG A 188 -1.51 -1.92 12.54
C ARG A 188 -2.61 -1.13 13.25
N GLN A 189 -3.28 -0.24 12.55
CA GLN A 189 -4.41 0.51 13.10
C GLN A 189 -5.60 -0.40 13.40
N LEU A 190 -5.87 -1.40 12.54
CA LEU A 190 -6.91 -2.41 12.79
C LEU A 190 -6.65 -3.15 14.09
N GLN A 191 -5.42 -3.62 14.31
CA GLN A 191 -5.05 -4.35 15.53
C GLN A 191 -5.15 -3.47 16.78
N ALA A 192 -4.65 -2.24 16.69
CA ALA A 192 -4.76 -1.28 17.78
C ALA A 192 -6.22 -0.98 18.12
N ALA A 193 -7.09 -0.86 17.11
CA ALA A 193 -8.51 -0.64 17.29
C ALA A 193 -9.21 -1.85 17.95
N LEU A 194 -8.87 -3.09 17.57
CA LEU A 194 -9.38 -4.28 18.23
C LEU A 194 -8.92 -4.35 19.69
N ALA A 195 -7.64 -4.10 19.94
CA ALA A 195 -7.07 -4.13 21.30
C ALA A 195 -7.73 -3.08 22.22
N LYS A 196 -8.01 -1.88 21.70
CA LYS A 196 -8.70 -0.81 22.43
C LYS A 196 -10.21 -1.03 22.58
N GLY A 197 -10.80 -1.92 21.78
CA GLY A 197 -12.26 -2.09 21.72
C GLY A 197 -12.98 -1.05 20.84
N ASP A 198 -12.26 -0.32 20.00
CA ASP A 198 -12.85 0.59 19.01
C ASP A 198 -13.59 -0.18 17.91
N VAL A 199 -13.19 -1.43 17.66
CA VAL A 199 -13.88 -2.41 16.83
C VAL A 199 -13.95 -3.76 17.56
N ASP A 200 -14.92 -4.58 17.17
CA ASP A 200 -15.14 -5.91 17.77
C ASP A 200 -14.50 -7.01 16.93
N PHE A 201 -14.39 -6.79 15.62
CA PHE A 201 -13.80 -7.72 14.67
C PHE A 201 -12.81 -7.01 13.73
N ILE A 202 -11.77 -7.74 13.34
CA ILE A 202 -10.83 -7.34 12.28
C ILE A 202 -10.49 -8.55 11.42
N THR A 203 -9.84 -8.33 10.27
CA THR A 203 -9.27 -9.41 9.48
C THR A 203 -7.79 -9.62 9.76
N ALA A 204 -7.36 -10.88 9.71
CA ALA A 204 -5.96 -11.28 9.72
C ALA A 204 -5.66 -12.29 8.62
N ILE A 205 -4.38 -12.43 8.30
CA ILE A 205 -3.89 -13.40 7.31
C ILE A 205 -2.97 -14.41 7.98
N ALA A 206 -3.03 -15.65 7.51
CA ALA A 206 -2.05 -16.69 7.82
C ALA A 206 -1.41 -17.16 6.51
N ALA A 207 -0.12 -16.96 6.37
CA ALA A 207 0.63 -17.42 5.20
C ALA A 207 1.13 -18.84 5.41
N LYS A 208 1.13 -19.65 4.36
CA LYS A 208 1.63 -21.02 4.41
C LYS A 208 3.10 -21.04 4.87
N GLY A 209 3.41 -21.90 5.83
CA GLY A 209 4.77 -22.02 6.37
C GLY A 209 5.15 -20.98 7.43
N HIS A 210 4.24 -20.12 7.84
CA HIS A 210 4.46 -19.11 8.88
C HIS A 210 3.47 -19.31 10.03
N THR A 211 3.97 -19.22 11.27
CA THR A 211 3.10 -19.24 12.46
C THR A 211 2.31 -17.93 12.51
N PRO A 212 0.96 -17.98 12.52
CA PRO A 212 0.17 -16.77 12.66
C PRO A 212 0.40 -16.13 14.04
N TRP A 213 0.30 -14.80 14.09
CA TRP A 213 0.43 -14.02 15.33
C TRP A 213 -0.80 -14.12 16.25
N PHE A 214 -1.84 -14.78 15.79
CA PHE A 214 -3.10 -15.03 16.50
C PHE A 214 -3.35 -16.52 16.62
N ASP A 215 -4.27 -16.91 17.51
CA ASP A 215 -4.71 -18.28 17.66
C ASP A 215 -5.79 -18.63 16.62
N PRO A 216 -5.48 -19.45 15.59
CA PRO A 216 -6.45 -19.81 14.56
C PRO A 216 -7.68 -20.57 15.11
N ALA A 217 -7.55 -21.25 16.26
CA ALA A 217 -8.66 -21.96 16.89
C ALA A 217 -9.75 -21.01 17.43
N LYS A 218 -9.39 -19.76 17.71
CA LYS A 218 -10.32 -18.70 18.16
C LYS A 218 -10.79 -17.78 17.03
N ALA A 219 -10.26 -17.98 15.83
CA ALA A 219 -10.55 -17.17 14.66
C ALA A 219 -11.49 -17.91 13.71
N LEU A 220 -12.32 -17.18 12.97
CA LEU A 220 -13.16 -17.73 11.93
C LEU A 220 -12.43 -17.66 10.59
N LEU A 221 -12.17 -18.81 9.96
CA LEU A 221 -11.65 -18.87 8.59
C LEU A 221 -12.74 -18.38 7.61
N ILE A 222 -12.46 -17.31 6.86
CA ILE A 222 -13.38 -16.77 5.85
C ILE A 222 -12.91 -17.02 4.42
N ALA A 223 -11.63 -17.32 4.21
CA ALA A 223 -11.11 -17.77 2.92
C ALA A 223 -9.86 -18.64 3.10
N GLY A 224 -9.90 -19.87 2.57
CA GLY A 224 -8.83 -20.87 2.76
C GLY A 224 -7.68 -20.77 1.76
N LYS A 225 -7.90 -20.15 0.61
CA LYS A 225 -6.91 -20.04 -0.46
C LYS A 225 -7.08 -18.71 -1.20
N VAL A 226 -6.19 -17.78 -0.91
CA VAL A 226 -6.21 -16.44 -1.50
C VAL A 226 -4.87 -16.18 -2.21
N PRO A 227 -4.86 -15.89 -3.52
CA PRO A 227 -3.64 -15.60 -4.25
C PRO A 227 -2.94 -14.35 -3.67
N ALA A 228 -1.67 -14.50 -3.27
CA ALA A 228 -0.90 -13.38 -2.74
C ALA A 228 -0.33 -12.47 -3.84
N GLY A 229 -0.29 -12.94 -5.09
CA GLY A 229 0.36 -12.26 -6.21
C GLY A 229 1.83 -12.62 -6.32
N ALA A 230 2.58 -11.77 -7.01
CA ALA A 230 4.00 -11.98 -7.25
C ALA A 230 4.77 -10.64 -7.24
N TRP A 231 6.08 -10.73 -7.13
CA TRP A 231 6.99 -9.66 -7.45
C TRP A 231 7.36 -9.70 -8.91
N PHE A 232 7.30 -8.57 -9.55
CA PHE A 232 7.64 -8.40 -10.96
C PHE A 232 8.83 -7.44 -11.09
N ILE A 233 9.75 -7.80 -11.98
CA ILE A 233 10.90 -6.97 -12.33
C ILE A 233 10.79 -6.46 -13.76
N ASP A 234 11.34 -5.28 -14.06
CA ASP A 234 11.49 -4.82 -15.44
C ASP A 234 12.12 -5.93 -16.32
N SER A 235 11.45 -6.29 -17.40
CA SER A 235 11.85 -7.40 -18.27
C SER A 235 13.28 -7.26 -18.87
N ARG A 236 13.82 -6.03 -18.90
CA ARG A 236 15.20 -5.77 -19.32
C ARG A 236 16.21 -6.19 -18.25
N LEU A 237 15.84 -6.01 -16.97
CA LEU A 237 16.68 -6.37 -15.82
C LEU A 237 16.58 -7.85 -15.47
N SER A 238 15.47 -8.52 -15.80
CA SER A 238 15.26 -9.95 -15.50
C SER A 238 16.28 -10.89 -16.15
N ARG A 239 16.97 -10.42 -17.18
CA ARG A 239 18.04 -11.18 -17.86
C ARG A 239 19.31 -11.29 -17.02
N ASP A 240 19.49 -10.42 -16.05
CA ASP A 240 20.59 -10.48 -15.10
C ASP A 240 20.22 -11.42 -13.95
N LYS A 241 20.72 -12.64 -14.04
CA LYS A 241 20.44 -13.69 -13.04
C LYS A 241 20.98 -13.33 -11.66
N ALA A 242 22.19 -12.76 -11.59
CA ALA A 242 22.81 -12.40 -10.31
C ALA A 242 21.99 -11.30 -9.59
N LEU A 243 21.53 -10.28 -10.31
CA LEU A 243 20.62 -9.27 -9.77
C LEU A 243 19.31 -9.90 -9.33
N SER A 244 18.69 -10.75 -10.15
CA SER A 244 17.42 -11.41 -9.85
C SER A 244 17.49 -12.27 -8.59
N GLU A 245 18.52 -13.10 -8.45
CA GLU A 245 18.73 -13.95 -7.26
C GLU A 245 18.96 -13.12 -6.00
N THR A 246 19.68 -12.03 -6.12
CA THR A 246 19.92 -11.11 -5.01
C THR A 246 18.65 -10.41 -4.58
N LEU A 247 17.85 -9.91 -5.53
CA LEU A 247 16.55 -9.29 -5.23
C LEU A 247 15.60 -10.29 -4.56
N VAL A 248 15.52 -11.52 -5.03
CA VAL A 248 14.71 -12.59 -4.41
C VAL A 248 15.09 -12.77 -2.95
N ARG A 249 16.38 -12.88 -2.62
CA ARG A 249 16.81 -13.02 -1.22
C ARG A 249 16.36 -11.85 -0.33
N HIS A 250 16.47 -10.62 -0.83
CA HIS A 250 16.01 -9.44 -0.08
C HIS A 250 14.49 -9.41 0.11
N LEU A 251 13.75 -9.78 -0.93
CA LEU A 251 12.29 -9.86 -0.88
C LEU A 251 11.82 -10.92 0.10
N GLU A 252 12.37 -12.12 0.08
CA GLU A 252 12.06 -13.20 1.02
C GLU A 252 12.38 -12.80 2.46
N ALA A 253 13.54 -12.19 2.70
CA ALA A 253 13.94 -11.72 4.02
C ALA A 253 13.00 -10.63 4.55
N ALA A 254 12.64 -9.64 3.72
CA ALA A 254 11.73 -8.55 4.08
C ALA A 254 10.32 -9.08 4.39
N MET A 255 9.82 -10.01 3.58
CA MET A 255 8.51 -10.63 3.77
C MET A 255 8.47 -11.51 5.03
N LYS A 256 9.50 -12.33 5.27
CA LYS A 256 9.63 -13.13 6.49
C LYS A 256 9.62 -12.25 7.72
N ALA A 257 10.38 -11.15 7.71
CA ALA A 257 10.39 -10.18 8.80
C ALA A 257 9.04 -9.50 9.02
N GLN A 258 8.28 -9.26 7.95
CA GLN A 258 6.94 -8.70 8.02
C GLN A 258 5.93 -9.68 8.62
N LEU A 259 5.97 -10.96 8.24
CA LEU A 259 5.04 -11.99 8.72
C LEU A 259 5.35 -12.43 10.17
N ALA A 260 6.59 -12.31 10.62
CA ALA A 260 7.00 -12.66 11.99
C ALA A 260 6.65 -11.61 13.05
N ARG A 261 6.27 -10.39 12.64
CA ARG A 261 5.92 -9.32 13.58
C ARG A 261 4.41 -9.28 13.76
N PRO A 262 3.89 -9.18 15.02
CA PRO A 262 2.55 -8.67 15.21
C PRO A 262 2.51 -7.29 14.55
N TRP A 263 1.58 -7.09 13.68
CA TRP A 263 1.43 -5.88 12.87
C TRP A 263 1.22 -4.64 13.71
#